data_521548059f6281de2a5123ff5823161b
#
_entry.id   521548059f6281de2a5123ff5823161b
#
_cell.length_a   1.000
_cell.length_b   1.000
_cell.length_c   1.000
_cell.angle_alpha   90.00
_cell.angle_beta   90.00
_cell.angle_gamma   90.00
#
_symmetry.space_group_name_H-M   'P 1'
#
loop_
_entity.id
_entity.type
_entity.pdbx_description
1 polymer ?
#
loop_
_entity_poly.entity_id
_entity_poly.type
_entity_poly.pdbx_seq_one_letter_code
_entity_poly.pdbx_strand_id
1 'polypeptide(L)'
;MPFEYGKDISFEDQIAISRAGTIAILDMLDKYEVKATFFCTVTFAENIPDLIKRITETGHELASHGYYHSDFKPEHLLQSKLKLEELSGKEITGYRMARMMPVDEREIEKAGYTYNTSINPTYLPGRYNNFNISRTYFIKNNVIQIPASVSPLIRFPLFWLSFHNLPLRLYKTLASWTYKKDKYLNIYFHTWEFTDLEDFDRFGFPGYVRKNTGTKMVNRMENLISWMKVKNYTFSTFQKFIRTISAN
;
A
#
# COMPACT_ATOMS: atom_id res chain seq x y z
N MET A 1 -10.62 -6.97 -7.93
CA MET A 1 -9.98 -8.30 -7.76
C MET A 1 -10.96 -9.45 -8.06
N PRO A 2 -12.12 -9.66 -7.38
CA PRO A 2 -13.01 -10.78 -7.75
C PRO A 2 -13.48 -10.74 -9.20
N PHE A 3 -13.76 -9.58 -9.75
CA PHE A 3 -14.10 -9.42 -11.18
C PHE A 3 -13.02 -9.96 -12.13
N GLU A 4 -11.76 -9.90 -11.77
CA GLU A 4 -10.65 -10.44 -12.57
C GLU A 4 -10.70 -11.98 -12.63
N TYR A 5 -11.46 -12.60 -11.72
CA TYR A 5 -11.67 -14.04 -11.63
C TYR A 5 -13.12 -14.45 -11.95
N GLY A 6 -13.88 -13.58 -12.63
CA GLY A 6 -15.24 -13.88 -13.08
C GLY A 6 -16.29 -13.97 -11.96
N LYS A 7 -16.02 -13.38 -10.80
CA LYS A 7 -16.95 -13.29 -9.68
C LYS A 7 -17.49 -11.88 -9.53
N ASP A 8 -18.80 -11.77 -9.43
CA ASP A 8 -19.48 -10.52 -9.13
C ASP A 8 -19.76 -10.43 -7.62
N ILE A 9 -19.20 -9.42 -6.98
CA ILE A 9 -19.40 -9.11 -5.57
C ILE A 9 -20.04 -7.74 -5.49
N SER A 10 -21.13 -7.62 -4.74
CA SER A 10 -21.82 -6.34 -4.57
C SER A 10 -20.90 -5.24 -4.06
N PHE A 11 -21.22 -4.00 -4.36
CA PHE A 11 -20.44 -2.87 -3.87
C PHE A 11 -20.40 -2.84 -2.34
N GLU A 12 -21.52 -3.11 -1.71
CA GLU A 12 -21.68 -3.18 -0.25
C GLU A 12 -20.76 -4.25 0.36
N ASP A 13 -20.69 -5.43 -0.25
CA ASP A 13 -19.77 -6.50 0.18
C ASP A 13 -18.29 -6.09 0.03
N GLN A 14 -17.93 -5.41 -1.06
CA GLN A 14 -16.58 -4.90 -1.25
C GLN A 14 -16.18 -3.91 -0.16
N ILE A 15 -17.10 -2.98 0.18
CA ILE A 15 -16.90 -2.02 1.26
C ILE A 15 -16.79 -2.75 2.60
N ALA A 16 -17.71 -3.68 2.90
CA ALA A 16 -17.73 -4.43 4.16
C ALA A 16 -16.43 -5.23 4.37
N ILE A 17 -15.96 -5.93 3.35
CA ILE A 17 -14.70 -6.69 3.37
C ILE A 17 -13.51 -5.77 3.64
N SER A 18 -13.40 -4.68 2.89
CA SER A 18 -12.29 -3.74 3.04
C SER A 18 -12.34 -3.00 4.37
N ARG A 19 -13.55 -2.69 4.87
CA ARG A 19 -13.77 -2.09 6.19
C ARG A 19 -13.29 -3.02 7.31
N ALA A 20 -13.71 -4.29 7.30
CA ALA A 20 -13.30 -5.28 8.28
C ALA A 20 -11.77 -5.46 8.31
N GLY A 21 -11.15 -5.56 7.14
CA GLY A 21 -9.70 -5.64 7.04
C GLY A 21 -8.98 -4.37 7.50
N THR A 22 -9.56 -3.18 7.26
CA THR A 22 -9.01 -1.91 7.76
C THR A 22 -9.02 -1.87 9.29
N ILE A 23 -10.11 -2.32 9.92
CA ILE A 23 -10.20 -2.41 11.38
C ILE A 23 -9.12 -3.36 11.93
N ALA A 24 -9.01 -4.56 11.33
CA ALA A 24 -8.00 -5.54 11.77
C ALA A 24 -6.55 -5.00 11.66
N ILE A 25 -6.27 -4.23 10.60
CA ILE A 25 -4.97 -3.56 10.44
C ILE A 25 -4.77 -2.50 11.51
N LEU A 26 -5.75 -1.62 11.73
CA LEU A 26 -5.65 -0.54 12.72
C LEU A 26 -5.44 -1.11 14.13
N ASP A 27 -6.22 -2.12 14.53
CA ASP A 27 -6.09 -2.77 15.83
C ASP A 27 -4.70 -3.40 16.02
N MET A 28 -4.19 -4.07 14.97
CA MET A 28 -2.84 -4.63 14.97
C MET A 28 -1.77 -3.53 15.08
N LEU A 29 -1.87 -2.46 14.29
CA LEU A 29 -0.89 -1.37 14.31
C LEU A 29 -0.90 -0.63 15.65
N ASP A 30 -2.06 -0.43 16.26
CA ASP A 30 -2.19 0.17 17.60
C ASP A 30 -1.55 -0.73 18.67
N LYS A 31 -1.81 -2.04 18.63
CA LYS A 31 -1.18 -3.03 19.53
C LYS A 31 0.36 -2.97 19.50
N TYR A 32 0.93 -2.73 18.35
CA TYR A 32 2.39 -2.65 18.18
C TYR A 32 2.93 -1.22 18.16
N GLU A 33 2.10 -0.20 18.37
CA GLU A 33 2.49 1.22 18.33
C GLU A 33 3.23 1.59 17.03
N VAL A 34 2.77 1.06 15.90
CA VAL A 34 3.34 1.28 14.57
C VAL A 34 2.44 2.20 13.77
N LYS A 35 3.03 3.16 13.07
CA LYS A 35 2.29 4.05 12.16
C LYS A 35 2.55 3.68 10.71
N ALA A 36 1.53 3.85 9.88
CA ALA A 36 1.55 3.50 8.46
C ALA A 36 0.85 4.58 7.63
N THR A 37 1.02 4.51 6.30
CA THR A 37 0.29 5.33 5.35
C THR A 37 -0.82 4.50 4.71
N PHE A 38 -2.05 5.00 4.76
CA PHE A 38 -3.22 4.40 4.15
C PHE A 38 -3.53 5.11 2.83
N PHE A 39 -3.32 4.41 1.72
CA PHE A 39 -3.72 4.89 0.40
C PHE A 39 -5.17 4.51 0.16
N CYS A 40 -6.05 5.50 0.15
CA CYS A 40 -7.49 5.32 0.10
C CYS A 40 -8.07 5.90 -1.19
N THR A 41 -8.99 5.19 -1.85
CA THR A 41 -9.81 5.78 -2.90
C THR A 41 -10.89 6.65 -2.27
N VAL A 42 -11.34 7.70 -2.98
CA VAL A 42 -12.45 8.54 -2.51
C VAL A 42 -13.70 7.70 -2.28
N THR A 43 -14.04 6.85 -3.25
CA THR A 43 -15.21 5.97 -3.16
C THR A 43 -15.21 5.12 -1.87
N PHE A 44 -14.06 4.61 -1.45
CA PHE A 44 -13.98 3.86 -0.20
C PHE A 44 -14.07 4.79 1.02
N ALA A 45 -13.37 5.93 1.00
CA ALA A 45 -13.34 6.88 2.11
C ALA A 45 -14.74 7.43 2.46
N GLU A 46 -15.57 7.74 1.46
CA GLU A 46 -16.93 8.21 1.65
C GLU A 46 -17.83 7.20 2.39
N ASN A 47 -17.52 5.91 2.27
CA ASN A 47 -18.30 4.84 2.91
C ASN A 47 -17.76 4.41 4.29
N ILE A 48 -16.62 4.98 4.74
CA ILE A 48 -16.00 4.65 6.03
C ILE A 48 -15.52 5.89 6.80
N PRO A 49 -16.35 6.94 6.97
CA PRO A 49 -15.91 8.22 7.55
C PRO A 49 -15.35 8.06 8.97
N ASP A 50 -15.89 7.14 9.76
CA ASP A 50 -15.39 6.81 11.09
C ASP A 50 -13.97 6.23 11.08
N LEU A 51 -13.64 5.39 10.09
CA LEU A 51 -12.28 4.86 9.96
C LEU A 51 -11.31 5.89 9.38
N ILE A 52 -11.75 6.78 8.48
CA ILE A 52 -10.93 7.91 8.02
C ILE A 52 -10.53 8.78 9.21
N LYS A 53 -11.49 9.09 10.09
CA LYS A 53 -11.23 9.80 11.34
C LYS A 53 -10.25 9.05 12.23
N ARG A 54 -10.48 7.75 12.48
CA ARG A 54 -9.56 6.91 13.28
C ARG A 54 -8.14 6.92 12.70
N ILE A 55 -7.98 6.72 11.38
CA ILE A 55 -6.67 6.75 10.71
C ILE A 55 -5.92 8.05 11.03
N THR A 56 -6.59 9.18 10.86
CA THR A 56 -5.94 10.51 11.01
C THR A 56 -5.72 10.91 12.45
N GLU A 57 -6.62 10.58 13.37
CA GLU A 57 -6.52 10.93 14.80
C GLU A 57 -5.51 10.06 15.54
N THR A 58 -5.31 8.80 15.12
CA THR A 58 -4.32 7.91 15.72
C THR A 58 -2.91 8.09 15.15
N GLY A 59 -2.69 9.08 14.28
CA GLY A 59 -1.38 9.47 13.77
C GLY A 59 -0.86 8.63 12.60
N HIS A 60 -1.74 7.90 11.93
CA HIS A 60 -1.44 7.36 10.61
C HIS A 60 -1.56 8.45 9.55
N GLU A 61 -0.96 8.23 8.40
CA GLU A 61 -1.09 9.11 7.25
C GLU A 61 -2.20 8.59 6.34
N LEU A 62 -3.09 9.50 5.91
CA LEU A 62 -4.01 9.27 4.80
C LEU A 62 -3.40 9.82 3.52
N ALA A 63 -3.42 9.03 2.45
CA ALA A 63 -2.93 9.39 1.12
C ALA A 63 -3.91 8.92 0.04
N SER A 64 -3.78 9.46 -1.16
CA SER A 64 -4.72 9.18 -2.24
C SER A 64 -4.36 7.90 -3.01
N HIS A 65 -5.38 7.10 -3.29
CA HIS A 65 -5.34 5.96 -4.23
C HIS A 65 -6.19 6.23 -5.48
N GLY A 66 -6.48 7.50 -5.75
CA GLY A 66 -7.37 7.97 -6.81
C GLY A 66 -8.81 8.10 -6.35
N TYR A 67 -9.66 8.52 -7.28
CA TYR A 67 -11.11 8.66 -7.01
C TYR A 67 -11.78 7.28 -6.99
N TYR A 68 -11.58 6.53 -8.09
CA TYR A 68 -12.04 5.15 -8.29
C TYR A 68 -10.85 4.21 -8.42
N HIS A 69 -11.03 2.94 -8.06
CA HIS A 69 -9.96 1.94 -8.19
C HIS A 69 -9.76 1.44 -9.63
N SER A 70 -10.81 1.42 -10.45
CA SER A 70 -10.80 0.79 -11.78
C SER A 70 -11.04 1.76 -12.94
N ASP A 71 -11.40 2.99 -12.65
CA ASP A 71 -11.56 4.06 -13.63
C ASP A 71 -10.59 5.21 -13.30
N PHE A 72 -9.71 5.53 -14.24
CA PHE A 72 -8.72 6.59 -14.07
C PHE A 72 -8.80 7.59 -15.21
N LYS A 73 -8.86 8.86 -14.82
CA LYS A 73 -8.69 10.03 -15.68
C LYS A 73 -7.77 11.02 -14.99
N PRO A 74 -6.98 11.85 -15.74
CA PRO A 74 -6.06 12.80 -15.12
C PRO A 74 -6.72 13.76 -14.11
N GLU A 75 -7.95 14.21 -14.41
CA GLU A 75 -8.73 15.07 -13.51
C GLU A 75 -9.07 14.43 -12.16
N HIS A 76 -9.15 13.10 -12.10
CA HIS A 76 -9.36 12.37 -10.84
C HIS A 76 -8.21 12.57 -9.83
N LEU A 77 -7.01 12.96 -10.28
CA LEU A 77 -5.89 13.25 -9.38
C LEU A 77 -6.23 14.41 -8.44
N LEU A 78 -6.56 15.58 -9.00
CA LEU A 78 -6.93 16.74 -8.19
C LEU A 78 -8.23 16.53 -7.42
N GLN A 79 -9.24 15.93 -8.07
CA GLN A 79 -10.54 15.66 -7.44
C GLN A 79 -10.38 14.74 -6.22
N SER A 80 -9.58 13.69 -6.32
CA SER A 80 -9.35 12.78 -5.19
C SER A 80 -8.58 13.44 -4.05
N LYS A 81 -7.60 14.29 -4.35
CA LYS A 81 -6.89 15.07 -3.33
C LYS A 81 -7.86 15.93 -2.54
N LEU A 82 -8.59 16.81 -3.22
CA LEU A 82 -9.50 17.76 -2.59
C LEU A 82 -10.61 17.05 -1.78
N LYS A 83 -11.16 15.97 -2.32
CA LYS A 83 -12.21 15.23 -1.62
C LYS A 83 -11.71 14.49 -0.37
N LEU A 84 -10.54 13.91 -0.42
CA LEU A 84 -9.93 13.28 0.75
C LEU A 84 -9.52 14.33 1.81
N GLU A 85 -9.10 15.52 1.41
CA GLU A 85 -8.84 16.65 2.31
C GLU A 85 -10.13 17.12 3.00
N GLU A 86 -11.23 17.25 2.24
CA GLU A 86 -12.55 17.54 2.79
C GLU A 86 -12.99 16.52 3.84
N LEU A 87 -12.90 15.23 3.50
CA LEU A 87 -13.34 14.13 4.37
C LEU A 87 -12.49 13.97 5.64
N SER A 88 -11.20 14.26 5.55
CA SER A 88 -10.26 14.00 6.63
C SER A 88 -9.89 15.23 7.45
N GLY A 89 -10.07 16.43 6.90
CA GLY A 89 -9.56 17.69 7.47
C GLY A 89 -8.02 17.72 7.51
N LYS A 90 -7.33 16.91 6.71
CA LYS A 90 -5.87 16.82 6.67
C LYS A 90 -5.37 17.05 5.25
N GLU A 91 -4.20 17.63 5.13
CA GLU A 91 -3.51 17.77 3.84
C GLU A 91 -3.14 16.40 3.27
N ILE A 92 -3.46 16.17 2.00
CA ILE A 92 -3.15 14.93 1.27
C ILE A 92 -2.00 15.19 0.31
N THR A 93 -0.82 14.75 0.68
CA THR A 93 0.43 15.02 -0.07
C THR A 93 0.90 13.84 -0.93
N GLY A 94 0.38 12.66 -0.68
CA GLY A 94 0.83 11.42 -1.31
C GLY A 94 -0.15 10.79 -2.26
N TYR A 95 0.40 10.15 -3.30
CA TYR A 95 -0.37 9.43 -4.30
C TYR A 95 0.18 8.01 -4.54
N ARG A 96 -0.71 7.05 -4.75
CA ARG A 96 -0.41 5.73 -5.29
C ARG A 96 -1.45 5.34 -6.32
N MET A 97 -1.02 5.11 -7.56
CA MET A 97 -1.90 4.66 -8.63
C MET A 97 -2.40 3.25 -8.37
N ALA A 98 -3.71 3.04 -8.57
CA ALA A 98 -4.32 1.73 -8.51
C ALA A 98 -3.64 0.75 -9.46
N ARG A 99 -3.46 -0.50 -9.01
CA ARG A 99 -2.78 -1.56 -9.79
C ARG A 99 -1.34 -1.25 -10.19
N MET A 100 -0.72 -0.21 -9.62
CA MET A 100 0.62 0.26 -9.98
C MET A 100 0.75 0.56 -11.48
N MET A 101 -0.32 1.08 -12.09
CA MET A 101 -0.30 1.48 -13.50
C MET A 101 0.57 2.73 -13.69
N PRO A 102 1.16 2.92 -14.87
CA PRO A 102 1.87 4.17 -15.19
C PRO A 102 0.94 5.38 -15.08
N VAL A 103 1.47 6.45 -14.54
CA VAL A 103 0.82 7.76 -14.46
C VAL A 103 1.86 8.83 -14.75
N ASP A 104 1.48 9.88 -15.49
CA ASP A 104 2.39 10.98 -15.80
C ASP A 104 2.67 11.78 -14.53
N GLU A 105 3.92 11.89 -14.15
CA GLU A 105 4.36 12.60 -12.95
C GLU A 105 4.07 14.10 -13.02
N ARG A 106 3.96 14.67 -14.23
CA ARG A 106 3.55 16.07 -14.41
C ARG A 106 2.08 16.29 -14.02
N GLU A 107 1.22 15.31 -14.26
CA GLU A 107 -0.17 15.39 -13.81
C GLU A 107 -0.29 15.21 -12.29
N ILE A 108 0.57 14.39 -11.68
CA ILE A 108 0.68 14.26 -10.22
C ILE A 108 1.13 15.59 -9.60
N GLU A 109 2.17 16.23 -10.18
CA GLU A 109 2.66 17.54 -9.74
C GLU A 109 1.57 18.63 -9.86
N LYS A 110 0.90 18.73 -11.01
CA LYS A 110 -0.21 19.67 -11.23
C LYS A 110 -1.35 19.51 -10.23
N ALA A 111 -1.64 18.28 -9.82
CA ALA A 111 -2.64 17.99 -8.80
C ALA A 111 -2.16 18.35 -7.37
N GLY A 112 -0.90 18.77 -7.20
CA GLY A 112 -0.35 19.20 -5.92
C GLY A 112 0.08 18.07 -4.99
N TYR A 113 0.35 16.88 -5.50
CA TYR A 113 0.99 15.82 -4.73
C TYR A 113 2.51 16.00 -4.69
N THR A 114 3.12 15.77 -3.54
CA THR A 114 4.55 15.92 -3.34
C THR A 114 5.33 14.62 -3.51
N TYR A 115 4.65 13.47 -3.35
CA TYR A 115 5.26 12.17 -3.57
C TYR A 115 4.32 11.17 -4.25
N ASN A 116 4.93 10.22 -4.95
CA ASN A 116 4.27 9.11 -5.62
C ASN A 116 4.96 7.78 -5.29
N THR A 117 4.17 6.73 -5.05
CA THR A 117 4.70 5.39 -4.77
C THR A 117 4.04 4.31 -5.66
N SER A 118 3.85 4.63 -6.95
CA SER A 118 3.17 3.78 -7.94
C SER A 118 4.10 2.82 -8.68
N ILE A 119 5.38 2.71 -8.30
CA ILE A 119 6.37 1.97 -9.08
C ILE A 119 6.82 0.71 -8.35
N ASN A 120 6.70 -0.45 -9.03
CA ASN A 120 7.43 -1.66 -8.69
C ASN A 120 8.67 -1.74 -9.59
N PRO A 121 9.91 -1.55 -9.10
CA PRO A 121 11.10 -1.47 -9.93
C PRO A 121 11.65 -2.89 -10.23
N THR A 122 10.82 -3.72 -10.84
CA THR A 122 11.11 -5.11 -11.20
C THR A 122 10.55 -5.44 -12.58
N TYR A 123 10.85 -6.64 -13.07
CA TYR A 123 10.21 -7.23 -14.23
C TYR A 123 9.17 -8.26 -13.79
N LEU A 124 7.93 -8.07 -14.21
CA LEU A 124 6.86 -9.05 -14.03
C LEU A 124 6.27 -9.36 -15.42
N PRO A 125 6.47 -10.58 -15.94
CA PRO A 125 5.98 -10.96 -17.25
C PRO A 125 4.48 -10.67 -17.41
N GLY A 126 4.11 -10.08 -18.57
CA GLY A 126 2.73 -9.73 -18.88
C GLY A 126 2.17 -8.50 -18.12
N ARG A 127 2.95 -7.88 -17.24
CA ARG A 127 2.49 -6.73 -16.43
C ARG A 127 3.33 -5.48 -16.64
N TYR A 128 4.63 -5.53 -16.36
CA TYR A 128 5.53 -4.39 -16.55
C TYR A 128 7.01 -4.83 -16.59
N ASN A 129 7.81 -3.99 -17.22
CA ASN A 129 9.26 -4.08 -17.19
C ASN A 129 9.84 -2.74 -16.69
N ASN A 130 10.10 -2.67 -15.40
CA ASN A 130 10.66 -1.49 -14.72
C ASN A 130 12.09 -1.76 -14.22
N PHE A 131 12.81 -2.68 -14.86
CA PHE A 131 14.14 -3.09 -14.42
C PHE A 131 15.18 -1.99 -14.54
N ASN A 132 14.94 -0.99 -15.37
CA ASN A 132 15.80 0.20 -15.56
C ASN A 132 15.49 1.33 -14.57
N ILE A 133 14.38 1.26 -13.81
CA ILE A 133 14.03 2.30 -12.85
C ILE A 133 14.80 2.11 -11.55
N SER A 134 15.14 3.19 -10.86
CA SER A 134 15.81 3.13 -9.56
C SER A 134 15.03 2.28 -8.55
N ARG A 135 15.75 1.52 -7.71
CA ARG A 135 15.16 0.77 -6.59
C ARG A 135 14.87 1.65 -5.38
N THR A 136 15.59 2.76 -5.28
CA THR A 136 15.46 3.72 -4.19
C THR A 136 14.75 4.97 -4.68
N TYR A 137 14.36 5.84 -3.76
CA TYR A 137 13.68 7.08 -4.09
C TYR A 137 14.53 7.97 -5.02
N PHE A 138 13.83 8.75 -5.83
CA PHE A 138 14.40 9.74 -6.75
C PHE A 138 13.36 10.84 -7.00
N ILE A 139 13.81 11.97 -7.53
CA ILE A 139 12.91 13.09 -7.87
C ILE A 139 12.68 13.09 -9.38
N LYS A 140 11.43 13.26 -9.78
CA LYS A 140 11.03 13.47 -11.17
C LYS A 140 9.87 14.46 -11.22
N ASN A 141 10.00 15.53 -12.01
CA ASN A 141 9.02 16.62 -12.10
C ASN A 141 8.58 17.12 -10.70
N ASN A 142 9.54 17.50 -9.86
CA ASN A 142 9.34 17.96 -8.47
C ASN A 142 8.56 17.00 -7.55
N VAL A 143 8.24 15.80 -8.02
CA VAL A 143 7.55 14.76 -7.25
C VAL A 143 8.57 13.71 -6.80
N ILE A 144 8.60 13.42 -5.50
CA ILE A 144 9.45 12.37 -4.95
C ILE A 144 8.84 11.01 -5.30
N GLN A 145 9.53 10.23 -6.12
CA GLN A 145 9.17 8.86 -6.45
C GLN A 145 9.75 7.92 -5.40
N ILE A 146 8.91 7.13 -4.73
CA ILE A 146 9.33 6.16 -3.72
C ILE A 146 8.89 4.76 -4.15
N PRO A 147 9.70 4.05 -4.95
CA PRO A 147 9.34 2.73 -5.45
C PRO A 147 9.09 1.72 -4.32
N ALA A 148 8.24 0.74 -4.58
CA ALA A 148 8.09 -0.41 -3.70
C ALA A 148 9.40 -1.18 -3.60
N SER A 149 9.71 -1.71 -2.42
CA SER A 149 10.98 -2.37 -2.18
C SER A 149 11.10 -3.68 -2.95
N VAL A 150 12.25 -3.84 -3.58
CA VAL A 150 12.68 -5.08 -4.23
C VAL A 150 14.07 -5.47 -3.72
N SER A 151 14.38 -6.77 -3.74
CA SER A 151 15.70 -7.21 -3.30
C SER A 151 16.82 -6.62 -4.19
N PRO A 152 18.02 -6.38 -3.66
CA PRO A 152 19.17 -6.02 -4.47
C PRO A 152 19.45 -7.07 -5.56
N LEU A 153 20.10 -6.67 -6.63
CA LEU A 153 20.55 -7.47 -7.78
C LEU A 153 19.39 -8.08 -8.59
N ILE A 154 18.71 -9.08 -8.05
CA ILE A 154 17.65 -9.84 -8.77
C ILE A 154 16.30 -9.13 -8.78
N ARG A 155 16.14 -8.05 -8.02
CA ARG A 155 14.92 -7.24 -7.93
C ARG A 155 13.65 -8.04 -7.62
N PHE A 156 13.79 -9.05 -6.75
CA PHE A 156 12.64 -9.81 -6.28
C PHE A 156 11.72 -8.90 -5.45
N PRO A 157 10.41 -8.80 -5.79
CA PRO A 157 9.52 -7.83 -5.17
C PRO A 157 9.13 -8.24 -3.74
N LEU A 158 9.25 -7.29 -2.79
CA LEU A 158 8.84 -7.45 -1.40
C LEU A 158 7.44 -6.86 -1.20
N PHE A 159 6.43 -7.45 -1.79
CA PHE A 159 5.05 -6.98 -1.81
C PHE A 159 4.09 -8.03 -1.26
N TRP A 160 2.82 -7.70 -1.19
CA TRP A 160 1.77 -8.54 -0.64
C TRP A 160 1.81 -10.00 -1.13
N LEU A 161 1.93 -10.24 -2.45
CA LEU A 161 1.88 -11.60 -3.02
C LEU A 161 3.09 -12.44 -2.61
N SER A 162 4.28 -11.87 -2.58
CA SER A 162 5.47 -12.55 -2.07
C SER A 162 5.34 -12.81 -0.57
N PHE A 163 4.74 -11.89 0.17
CA PHE A 163 4.47 -12.07 1.59
C PHE A 163 3.48 -13.20 1.84
N HIS A 164 2.43 -13.36 1.02
CA HIS A 164 1.49 -14.49 1.14
C HIS A 164 2.17 -15.85 0.94
N ASN A 165 3.09 -15.96 -0.03
CA ASN A 165 3.51 -17.24 -0.58
C ASN A 165 4.89 -17.72 -0.12
N LEU A 166 5.82 -16.82 0.19
CA LEU A 166 7.15 -17.21 0.65
C LEU A 166 7.13 -17.73 2.09
N PRO A 167 8.01 -18.68 2.44
CA PRO A 167 8.32 -18.94 3.84
C PRO A 167 8.73 -17.65 4.53
N LEU A 168 8.15 -17.34 5.70
CA LEU A 168 8.37 -16.05 6.37
C LEU A 168 9.85 -15.80 6.71
N ARG A 169 10.61 -16.87 6.98
CA ARG A 169 12.07 -16.77 7.20
C ARG A 169 12.78 -16.22 5.95
N LEU A 170 12.43 -16.73 4.77
CA LEU A 170 13.02 -16.26 3.50
C LEU A 170 12.62 -14.81 3.22
N TYR A 171 11.35 -14.45 3.41
CA TYR A 171 10.89 -13.07 3.27
C TYR A 171 11.69 -12.12 4.19
N LYS A 172 11.87 -12.47 5.47
CA LYS A 172 12.66 -11.69 6.44
C LYS A 172 14.13 -11.54 6.01
N THR A 173 14.72 -12.60 5.43
CA THR A 173 16.10 -12.55 4.90
C THR A 173 16.22 -11.55 3.75
N LEU A 174 15.30 -11.62 2.78
CA LEU A 174 15.26 -10.69 1.65
C LEU A 174 15.00 -9.24 2.12
N ALA A 175 14.07 -9.04 3.04
CA ALA A 175 13.78 -7.73 3.64
C ALA A 175 15.02 -7.16 4.37
N SER A 176 15.72 -7.99 5.15
CA SER A 176 16.95 -7.59 5.84
C SER A 176 18.06 -7.21 4.85
N TRP A 177 18.23 -7.98 3.78
CA TRP A 177 19.21 -7.68 2.74
C TRP A 177 18.89 -6.36 2.03
N THR A 178 17.62 -6.14 1.68
CA THR A 178 17.15 -4.91 1.06
C THR A 178 17.37 -3.70 1.98
N TYR A 179 16.94 -3.80 3.26
CA TYR A 179 17.12 -2.74 4.24
C TYR A 179 18.59 -2.36 4.45
N LYS A 180 19.51 -3.34 4.51
CA LYS A 180 20.95 -3.08 4.65
C LYS A 180 21.52 -2.26 3.49
N LYS A 181 21.00 -2.45 2.28
CA LYS A 181 21.46 -1.75 1.06
C LYS A 181 20.77 -0.42 0.86
N ASP A 182 19.45 -0.38 1.00
CA ASP A 182 18.62 0.77 0.63
C ASP A 182 18.31 1.69 1.82
N LYS A 183 18.56 1.21 3.07
CA LYS A 183 18.31 1.91 4.35
C LYS A 183 16.84 2.15 4.69
N TYR A 184 15.92 1.69 3.87
CA TYR A 184 14.48 1.68 4.13
C TYR A 184 13.80 0.50 3.44
N LEU A 185 12.53 0.27 3.82
CA LEU A 185 11.63 -0.67 3.16
C LEU A 185 10.30 0.02 2.90
N ASN A 186 9.84 -0.02 1.66
CA ASN A 186 8.49 0.31 1.25
C ASN A 186 7.78 -0.99 0.85
N ILE A 187 7.00 -1.55 1.77
CA ILE A 187 6.19 -2.76 1.56
C ILE A 187 4.72 -2.40 1.67
N TYR A 188 3.88 -3.03 0.86
CA TYR A 188 2.46 -2.69 0.81
C TYR A 188 1.57 -3.92 0.80
N PHE A 189 0.37 -3.72 1.32
CA PHE A 189 -0.69 -4.71 1.46
C PHE A 189 -2.03 -4.08 1.11
N HIS A 190 -3.06 -4.91 0.95
CA HIS A 190 -4.43 -4.46 0.75
C HIS A 190 -5.26 -4.81 1.97
N THR A 191 -6.25 -4.00 2.27
CA THR A 191 -7.12 -4.22 3.44
C THR A 191 -7.87 -5.55 3.37
N TRP A 192 -8.32 -5.95 2.19
CA TRP A 192 -9.03 -7.21 1.99
C TRP A 192 -8.21 -8.46 2.35
N GLU A 193 -6.87 -8.39 2.36
CA GLU A 193 -6.00 -9.52 2.75
C GLU A 193 -6.18 -9.90 4.24
N PHE A 194 -6.64 -8.96 5.06
CA PHE A 194 -6.85 -9.13 6.49
C PHE A 194 -8.29 -9.57 6.84
N THR A 195 -9.10 -9.90 5.84
CA THR A 195 -10.42 -10.52 5.94
C THR A 195 -10.33 -11.93 5.40
N ASP A 196 -11.10 -12.87 5.96
CA ASP A 196 -11.11 -14.25 5.46
C ASP A 196 -11.74 -14.30 4.06
N LEU A 197 -10.96 -14.75 3.08
CA LEU A 197 -11.35 -14.89 1.68
C LEU A 197 -11.07 -16.31 1.15
N GLU A 198 -11.07 -17.32 2.02
CA GLU A 198 -10.81 -18.71 1.62
C GLU A 198 -11.95 -19.32 0.79
N ASP A 199 -13.16 -18.76 0.86
CA ASP A 199 -14.32 -19.23 0.08
C ASP A 199 -14.07 -18.97 -1.43
N PHE A 200 -13.72 -20.06 -2.13
CA PHE A 200 -13.47 -19.99 -3.58
C PHE A 200 -14.75 -19.75 -4.39
N ASP A 201 -15.86 -20.33 -3.95
CA ASP A 201 -17.14 -20.22 -4.69
C ASP A 201 -17.66 -18.80 -4.67
N ARG A 202 -17.46 -18.10 -3.56
CA ARG A 202 -17.82 -16.68 -3.42
C ARG A 202 -16.83 -15.74 -4.11
N PHE A 203 -15.54 -15.91 -3.92
CA PHE A 203 -14.52 -14.91 -4.30
C PHE A 203 -13.74 -15.25 -5.57
N GLY A 204 -13.66 -16.53 -5.96
CA GLY A 204 -12.93 -16.98 -7.14
C GLY A 204 -11.41 -16.85 -7.04
N PHE A 205 -10.86 -16.45 -5.90
CA PHE A 205 -9.41 -16.26 -5.78
C PHE A 205 -8.64 -17.56 -5.89
N PRO A 206 -7.59 -17.61 -6.71
CA PRO A 206 -6.71 -18.77 -6.76
C PRO A 206 -5.97 -18.98 -5.43
N GLY A 207 -5.52 -20.18 -5.18
CA GLY A 207 -4.88 -20.56 -3.91
C GLY A 207 -3.72 -19.66 -3.48
N TYR A 208 -2.92 -19.16 -4.44
CA TYR A 208 -1.80 -18.27 -4.14
C TYR A 208 -2.23 -16.85 -3.73
N VAL A 209 -3.47 -16.45 -3.96
CA VAL A 209 -4.05 -15.17 -3.51
C VAL A 209 -4.75 -15.34 -2.16
N ARG A 210 -5.59 -16.37 -2.01
CA ARG A 210 -6.41 -16.59 -0.79
C ARG A 210 -5.64 -17.22 0.38
N LYS A 211 -4.51 -17.86 0.09
CA LYS A 211 -3.64 -18.41 1.13
C LYS A 211 -3.19 -17.33 2.11
N ASN A 212 -3.30 -17.62 3.40
CA ASN A 212 -2.92 -16.71 4.47
C ASN A 212 -3.74 -15.39 4.55
N THR A 213 -4.99 -15.36 4.10
CA THR A 213 -5.90 -14.23 4.35
C THR A 213 -6.49 -14.27 5.77
N GLY A 214 -7.16 -13.19 6.18
CA GLY A 214 -7.82 -13.10 7.50
C GLY A 214 -6.85 -13.19 8.66
N THR A 215 -7.21 -13.94 9.69
CA THR A 215 -6.40 -14.12 10.91
C THR A 215 -4.99 -14.65 10.63
N LYS A 216 -4.83 -15.47 9.60
CA LYS A 216 -3.51 -15.97 9.18
C LYS A 216 -2.61 -14.82 8.72
N MET A 217 -3.16 -13.84 7.99
CA MET A 217 -2.44 -12.64 7.56
C MET A 217 -2.09 -11.74 8.75
N VAL A 218 -3.04 -11.52 9.67
CA VAL A 218 -2.78 -10.75 10.90
C VAL A 218 -1.61 -11.35 11.67
N ASN A 219 -1.66 -12.66 11.99
CA ASN A 219 -0.59 -13.35 12.73
C ASN A 219 0.76 -13.28 12.00
N ARG A 220 0.73 -13.39 10.68
CA ARG A 220 1.92 -13.31 9.84
C ARG A 220 2.54 -11.92 9.85
N MET A 221 1.71 -10.88 9.81
CA MET A 221 2.14 -9.48 9.88
C MET A 221 2.66 -9.13 11.28
N GLU A 222 1.97 -9.54 12.33
CA GLU A 222 2.43 -9.39 13.71
C GLU A 222 3.83 -9.99 13.91
N ASN A 223 4.07 -11.18 13.35
CA ASN A 223 5.37 -11.84 13.39
C ASN A 223 6.45 -11.06 12.63
N LEU A 224 6.09 -10.41 11.50
CA LEU A 224 7.00 -9.54 10.77
C LEU A 224 7.32 -8.27 11.56
N ILE A 225 6.31 -7.59 12.11
CA ILE A 225 6.45 -6.36 12.91
C ILE A 225 7.31 -6.63 14.16
N SER A 226 7.00 -7.69 14.91
CA SER A 226 7.76 -8.09 16.09
C SER A 226 9.23 -8.33 15.74
N TRP A 227 9.50 -9.06 14.66
CA TRP A 227 10.86 -9.29 14.21
C TRP A 227 11.57 -7.99 13.80
N MET A 228 10.90 -7.07 13.13
CA MET A 228 11.46 -5.76 12.77
C MET A 228 11.80 -4.93 14.02
N LYS A 229 10.91 -4.94 15.03
CA LYS A 229 11.16 -4.26 16.33
C LYS A 229 12.38 -4.84 17.03
N VAL A 230 12.53 -6.16 17.10
CA VAL A 230 13.72 -6.83 17.68
C VAL A 230 15.01 -6.45 16.93
N LYS A 231 14.92 -6.13 15.62
CA LYS A 231 16.03 -5.63 14.82
C LYS A 231 16.24 -4.12 14.90
N ASN A 232 15.50 -3.43 15.78
CA ASN A 232 15.52 -1.97 15.93
C ASN A 232 15.20 -1.21 14.62
N TYR A 233 14.33 -1.78 13.76
CA TYR A 233 13.83 -1.04 12.60
C TYR A 233 12.77 -0.05 13.06
N THR A 234 12.88 1.19 12.62
CA THR A 234 11.89 2.23 12.86
C THR A 234 10.79 2.17 11.83
N PHE A 235 9.56 2.41 12.28
CA PHE A 235 8.40 2.51 11.39
C PHE A 235 8.05 3.98 11.17
N SER A 236 7.60 4.29 9.95
CA SER A 236 7.32 5.67 9.58
C SER A 236 6.18 5.73 8.56
N THR A 237 5.46 6.83 8.55
CA THR A 237 4.63 7.22 7.41
C THR A 237 5.52 7.78 6.29
N PHE A 238 4.99 7.87 5.07
CA PHE A 238 5.75 8.47 3.95
C PHE A 238 6.07 9.94 4.20
N GLN A 239 5.15 10.73 4.72
CA GLN A 239 5.41 12.14 5.07
C GLN A 239 6.58 12.26 6.06
N LYS A 240 6.60 11.44 7.11
CA LYS A 240 7.69 11.46 8.08
C LYS A 240 9.01 10.99 7.45
N PHE A 241 8.97 9.95 6.63
CA PHE A 241 10.16 9.48 5.90
C PHE A 241 10.73 10.56 4.99
N ILE A 242 9.88 11.25 4.21
CA ILE A 242 10.29 12.32 3.30
C ILE A 242 10.97 13.44 4.08
N ARG A 243 10.42 13.88 5.21
CA ARG A 243 11.08 14.90 6.06
C ARG A 243 12.48 14.45 6.50
N THR A 244 12.66 13.17 6.80
CA THR A 244 13.97 12.63 7.20
C THR A 244 14.98 12.66 6.07
N ILE A 245 14.59 12.33 4.83
CA ILE A 245 15.52 12.33 3.69
C ILE A 245 15.78 13.73 3.12
N SER A 246 14.89 14.69 3.36
CA SER A 246 15.06 16.10 2.93
C SER A 246 15.91 16.92 3.92
N ALA A 247 16.12 16.41 5.13
CA ALA A 247 16.92 17.06 6.17
C ALA A 247 18.42 16.64 6.13
N ASN A 248 18.75 15.65 5.30
CA ASN A 248 20.11 15.15 5.08
C ASN A 248 20.64 15.60 3.71
#